data_6c9424e8b46513ceddf10e1dc064edae
#
_entry.id   6c9424e8b46513ceddf10e1dc064edae
#
_cell.length_a   1.000
_cell.length_b   1.000
_cell.length_c   1.000
_cell.angle_alpha   90.00
_cell.angle_beta   90.00
_cell.angle_gamma   90.00
#
_symmetry.space_group_name_H-M   'P 1'
#
loop_
_entity.id
_entity.type
_entity.pdbx_description
1 polymer ?
#
loop_
_entity_poly.entity_id
_entity_poly.type
_entity_poly.pdbx_seq_one_letter_code
_entity_poly.pdbx_strand_id
1 'polypeptide(L)'
;SPFIQLDLRIVGACCNNPTLRNKTLSNVKLEGYVDDLSSYYKSALAVVAPIFKGSGMKTKVIEAMSFGKSIIGTDEAFQGIECDYCRMGGKCNTPSEFIHTINSLSDNRFNPYTYQLFSEKYETSVIENKFRDFIDAF
;
A
#
# COMPACT_ATOMS: atom_id res chain seq x y z
N SER A 1 -15.68 14.63 14.79
CA SER A 1 -15.48 13.59 15.78
C SER A 1 -14.00 13.34 15.99
N PRO A 2 -13.53 13.32 17.22
CA PRO A 2 -12.13 13.02 17.49
C PRO A 2 -11.77 11.54 17.26
N PHE A 3 -12.75 10.66 17.06
CA PHE A 3 -12.49 9.23 16.87
C PHE A 3 -13.18 8.72 15.61
N ILE A 4 -12.39 8.60 14.54
CA ILE A 4 -12.79 7.81 13.36
C ILE A 4 -12.54 6.35 13.74
N GLN A 5 -13.61 5.58 13.81
CA GLN A 5 -13.47 4.13 13.98
C GLN A 5 -13.06 3.55 12.63
N LEU A 6 -11.82 3.08 12.53
CA LEU A 6 -11.29 2.45 11.33
C LEU A 6 -11.41 0.94 11.43
N ASP A 7 -11.89 0.33 10.36
CA ASP A 7 -11.83 -1.11 10.16
C ASP A 7 -10.58 -1.47 9.38
N LEU A 8 -9.87 -2.49 9.82
CA LEU A 8 -8.79 -3.10 9.06
C LEU A 8 -9.35 -4.27 8.26
N ARG A 9 -9.19 -4.22 6.95
CA ARG A 9 -9.54 -5.33 6.06
C ARG A 9 -8.28 -6.01 5.56
N ILE A 10 -8.18 -7.31 5.82
CA ILE A 10 -7.06 -8.13 5.34
C ILE A 10 -7.59 -9.01 4.22
N VAL A 11 -7.00 -8.85 3.05
CA VAL A 11 -7.44 -9.54 1.83
C VAL A 11 -6.30 -10.39 1.28
N GLY A 12 -6.59 -11.64 1.01
CA GLY A 12 -5.61 -12.56 0.45
C GLY A 12 -5.62 -13.94 1.11
N ALA A 13 -4.81 -14.84 0.55
CA ALA A 13 -4.69 -16.21 1.05
C ALA A 13 -4.15 -16.28 2.49
N CYS A 14 -3.45 -15.24 2.95
CA CYS A 14 -2.98 -15.15 4.34
C CYS A 14 -4.11 -15.23 5.37
N CYS A 15 -5.35 -14.92 4.97
CA CYS A 15 -6.52 -15.03 5.83
C CYS A 15 -6.80 -16.47 6.28
N ASN A 16 -6.23 -17.46 5.63
CA ASN A 16 -6.36 -18.86 6.01
C ASN A 16 -5.38 -19.28 7.13
N ASN A 17 -4.46 -18.41 7.50
CA ASN A 17 -3.49 -18.70 8.56
C ASN A 17 -4.22 -18.79 9.93
N PRO A 18 -4.12 -19.92 10.65
CA PRO A 18 -4.81 -20.09 11.93
C PRO A 18 -4.40 -19.07 12.99
N THR A 19 -3.13 -18.68 13.01
CA THR A 19 -2.63 -17.69 13.97
C THR A 19 -3.30 -16.33 13.75
N LEU A 20 -3.48 -15.94 12.50
CA LEU A 20 -4.16 -14.69 12.17
C LEU A 20 -5.64 -14.76 12.56
N ARG A 21 -6.31 -15.86 12.22
CA ARG A 21 -7.72 -16.06 12.55
C ARG A 21 -8.00 -16.02 14.06
N ASN A 22 -7.08 -16.56 14.85
CA ASN A 22 -7.24 -16.64 16.31
C ASN A 22 -6.95 -15.31 17.01
N LYS A 23 -6.33 -14.35 16.31
CA LYS A 23 -5.94 -13.05 16.88
C LYS A 23 -6.81 -11.88 16.40
N THR A 24 -7.86 -12.14 15.63
CA THR A 24 -8.68 -11.06 15.08
C THR A 24 -9.51 -10.37 16.15
N LEU A 25 -9.56 -9.06 16.06
CA LEU A 25 -10.39 -8.18 16.87
C LEU A 25 -11.67 -7.82 16.10
N SER A 26 -12.65 -7.23 16.78
CA SER A 26 -13.95 -6.88 16.19
C SER A 26 -13.86 -5.92 15.00
N ASN A 27 -12.82 -5.07 14.96
CA ASN A 27 -12.57 -4.13 13.88
C ASN A 27 -11.63 -4.66 12.79
N VAL A 28 -11.28 -5.95 12.85
CA VAL A 28 -10.45 -6.60 11.83
C VAL A 28 -11.30 -7.61 11.08
N LYS A 29 -11.37 -7.43 9.75
CA LYS A 29 -12.13 -8.30 8.85
C LYS A 29 -11.20 -9.07 7.94
N LEU A 30 -11.31 -10.39 7.96
CA LEU A 30 -10.56 -11.28 7.07
C LEU A 30 -11.45 -11.61 5.87
N GLU A 31 -11.12 -11.04 4.71
CA GLU A 31 -11.93 -11.17 3.49
C GLU A 31 -11.57 -12.40 2.65
N GLY A 32 -10.41 -13.01 2.89
CA GLY A 32 -9.93 -14.14 2.11
C GLY A 32 -9.36 -13.74 0.76
N TYR A 33 -9.20 -14.72 -0.13
CA TYR A 33 -8.70 -14.49 -1.48
C TYR A 33 -9.78 -13.80 -2.34
N VAL A 34 -9.37 -12.79 -3.08
CA VAL A 34 -10.21 -12.03 -4.00
C VAL A 34 -9.47 -11.86 -5.32
N ASP A 35 -10.11 -12.17 -6.45
CA ASP A 35 -9.49 -12.05 -7.78
C ASP A 35 -9.23 -10.59 -8.16
N ASP A 36 -10.18 -9.70 -7.89
CA ASP A 36 -10.10 -8.29 -8.23
C ASP A 36 -10.14 -7.43 -6.96
N LEU A 37 -9.03 -6.77 -6.66
CA LEU A 37 -8.86 -5.91 -5.49
C LEU A 37 -9.32 -4.47 -5.70
N SER A 38 -9.80 -4.12 -6.89
CA SER A 38 -10.11 -2.73 -7.26
C SER A 38 -11.10 -2.06 -6.31
N SER A 39 -12.16 -2.76 -5.92
CA SER A 39 -13.17 -2.21 -5.01
C SER A 39 -12.61 -1.95 -3.61
N TYR A 40 -11.72 -2.81 -3.15
CA TYR A 40 -11.05 -2.62 -1.85
C TYR A 40 -10.13 -1.40 -1.87
N TYR A 41 -9.31 -1.25 -2.92
CA TYR A 41 -8.48 -0.07 -3.06
C TYR A 41 -9.31 1.21 -3.15
N LYS A 42 -10.36 1.22 -3.98
CA LYS A 42 -11.20 2.42 -4.17
C LYS A 42 -11.88 2.87 -2.89
N SER A 43 -12.33 1.94 -2.05
CA SER A 43 -13.03 2.25 -0.80
C SER A 43 -12.09 2.50 0.39
N ALA A 44 -10.83 2.09 0.31
CA ALA A 44 -9.89 2.22 1.41
C ALA A 44 -9.51 3.69 1.67
N LEU A 45 -9.33 4.03 2.92
CA LEU A 45 -8.75 5.31 3.32
C LEU A 45 -7.25 5.33 3.03
N ALA A 46 -6.56 4.25 3.37
CA ALA A 46 -5.14 4.04 3.12
C ALA A 46 -4.85 2.55 3.02
N VAL A 47 -3.64 2.23 2.55
CA VAL A 47 -3.14 0.86 2.47
C VAL A 47 -2.02 0.69 3.48
N VAL A 48 -2.06 -0.39 4.23
CA VAL A 48 -1.05 -0.73 5.22
C VAL A 48 -0.23 -1.91 4.70
N ALA A 49 1.09 -1.75 4.67
CA ALA A 49 2.03 -2.75 4.16
C ALA A 49 3.10 -3.09 5.21
N PRO A 50 2.74 -3.88 6.24
CA PRO A 50 3.68 -4.25 7.31
C PRO A 50 4.56 -5.43 6.89
N ILE A 51 5.37 -5.23 5.86
CA ILE A 51 6.22 -6.26 5.26
C ILE A 51 7.62 -6.14 5.88
N PHE A 52 8.08 -7.20 6.55
CA PHE A 52 9.38 -7.21 7.20
C PHE A 52 10.39 -8.14 6.54
N LYS A 53 9.94 -9.02 5.64
CA LYS A 53 10.78 -9.98 4.92
C LYS A 53 10.38 -10.05 3.47
N GLY A 54 11.35 -10.23 2.61
CA GLY A 54 11.17 -10.36 1.18
C GLY A 54 12.35 -9.78 0.43
N SER A 55 12.31 -9.86 -0.88
CA SER A 55 13.31 -9.27 -1.76
C SER A 55 12.64 -8.52 -2.90
N GLY A 56 13.29 -7.43 -3.32
CA GLY A 56 12.83 -6.66 -4.46
C GLY A 56 11.59 -5.81 -4.20
N MET A 57 11.12 -5.21 -5.25
CA MET A 57 9.98 -4.30 -5.24
C MET A 57 8.67 -5.04 -5.01
N LYS A 58 7.82 -4.50 -4.17
CA LYS A 58 6.54 -5.13 -3.80
C LYS A 58 5.44 -4.69 -4.77
N THR A 59 4.95 -5.62 -5.59
CA THR A 59 3.92 -5.32 -6.60
C THR A 59 2.63 -4.78 -6.01
N LYS A 60 2.23 -5.23 -4.82
CA LYS A 60 1.01 -4.73 -4.17
C LYS A 60 1.12 -3.28 -3.72
N VAL A 61 2.32 -2.81 -3.39
CA VAL A 61 2.58 -1.40 -3.11
C VAL A 61 2.41 -0.57 -4.38
N ILE A 62 2.99 -1.01 -5.48
CA ILE A 62 2.84 -0.34 -6.79
C ILE A 62 1.36 -0.33 -7.23
N GLU A 63 0.65 -1.42 -7.04
CA GLU A 63 -0.78 -1.51 -7.34
C GLU A 63 -1.59 -0.49 -6.53
N ALA A 64 -1.33 -0.37 -5.23
CA ALA A 64 -1.96 0.63 -4.38
C ALA A 64 -1.65 2.07 -4.85
N MET A 65 -0.44 2.32 -5.32
CA MET A 65 -0.05 3.61 -5.89
C MET A 65 -0.89 3.94 -7.13
N SER A 66 -1.19 2.96 -7.96
CA SER A 66 -2.02 3.15 -9.17
C SER A 66 -3.43 3.61 -8.84
N PHE A 67 -3.92 3.31 -7.66
CA PHE A 67 -5.22 3.80 -7.15
C PHE A 67 -5.12 5.12 -6.37
N GLY A 68 -3.95 5.73 -6.32
CA GLY A 68 -3.73 6.98 -5.61
C GLY A 68 -3.93 6.86 -4.10
N LYS A 69 -3.54 5.74 -3.52
CA LYS A 69 -3.70 5.52 -2.07
C LYS A 69 -2.50 6.00 -1.29
N SER A 70 -2.76 6.57 -0.13
CA SER A 70 -1.72 6.72 0.88
C SER A 70 -1.29 5.34 1.35
N ILE A 71 0.01 5.14 1.47
CA ILE A 71 0.60 3.85 1.85
C ILE A 71 1.44 4.04 3.10
N ILE A 72 1.13 3.25 4.11
CA ILE A 72 1.90 3.20 5.36
C ILE A 72 2.61 1.86 5.37
N GLY A 73 3.93 1.88 5.25
CA GLY A 73 4.70 0.66 5.08
C GLY A 73 6.05 0.70 5.76
N THR A 74 6.65 -0.47 5.84
CA THR A 74 8.01 -0.66 6.39
C THR A 74 9.08 -0.28 5.36
N ASP A 75 10.33 -0.23 5.81
CA ASP A 75 11.48 -0.09 4.91
C ASP A 75 11.44 -1.16 3.80
N GLU A 76 11.11 -2.40 4.17
CA GLU A 76 11.01 -3.51 3.23
C GLU A 76 9.87 -3.32 2.22
N ALA A 77 8.73 -2.81 2.68
CA ALA A 77 7.59 -2.53 1.79
C ALA A 77 7.95 -1.51 0.70
N PHE A 78 8.78 -0.53 1.03
CA PHE A 78 9.22 0.52 0.10
C PHE A 78 10.53 0.23 -0.61
N GLN A 79 11.07 -0.97 -0.50
CA GLN A 79 12.32 -1.33 -1.16
C GLN A 79 12.23 -1.07 -2.68
N GLY A 80 13.18 -0.31 -3.20
CA GLY A 80 13.23 0.08 -4.60
C GLY A 80 12.32 1.27 -4.97
N ILE A 81 11.60 1.82 -4.01
CA ILE A 81 10.74 2.99 -4.20
C ILE A 81 11.35 4.18 -3.46
N GLU A 82 11.89 5.12 -4.21
CA GLU A 82 12.44 6.36 -3.66
C GLU A 82 11.42 7.49 -3.79
N CYS A 83 11.06 8.11 -2.68
CA CYS A 83 10.04 9.14 -2.66
C CYS A 83 10.08 9.92 -1.34
N ASP A 84 9.25 10.94 -1.22
CA ASP A 84 8.91 11.53 0.07
C ASP A 84 7.89 10.63 0.78
N TYR A 85 8.38 9.79 1.68
CA TYR A 85 7.55 8.80 2.37
C TYR A 85 6.46 9.45 3.24
N CYS A 86 6.71 10.63 3.79
CA CYS A 86 5.70 11.35 4.55
C CYS A 86 4.53 11.78 3.68
N ARG A 87 4.81 12.22 2.46
CA ARG A 87 3.76 12.59 1.49
C ARG A 87 3.03 11.37 0.94
N MET A 88 3.71 10.23 0.82
CA MET A 88 3.10 8.98 0.39
C MET A 88 2.13 8.41 1.44
N GLY A 89 2.42 8.60 2.70
CA GLY A 89 1.63 8.06 3.81
C GLY A 89 2.46 7.96 5.07
N GLY A 90 3.50 7.14 5.05
CA GLY A 90 4.45 7.04 6.14
C GLY A 90 5.31 5.79 6.06
N LYS A 91 6.55 5.91 6.49
CA LYS A 91 7.46 4.78 6.64
C LYS A 91 7.57 4.44 8.13
N CYS A 92 7.11 3.26 8.48
CA CYS A 92 6.94 2.80 9.85
C CYS A 92 7.51 1.41 10.00
N ASN A 93 8.30 1.19 11.06
CA ASN A 93 8.95 -0.10 11.32
C ASN A 93 8.56 -0.70 12.67
N THR A 94 7.78 0.02 13.48
CA THR A 94 7.29 -0.44 14.78
C THR A 94 5.78 -0.28 14.89
N PRO A 95 5.09 -1.08 15.73
CA PRO A 95 3.66 -0.90 15.97
C PRO A 95 3.28 0.51 16.40
N SER A 96 4.09 1.14 17.24
CA SER A 96 3.83 2.50 17.71
C SER A 96 3.86 3.53 16.57
N GLU A 97 4.80 3.40 15.65
CA GLU A 97 4.88 4.26 14.47
C GLU A 97 3.67 4.08 13.57
N PHE A 98 3.24 2.84 13.34
CA PHE A 98 2.03 2.56 12.56
C PHE A 98 0.79 3.22 13.19
N ILE A 99 0.59 3.02 14.50
CA ILE A 99 -0.54 3.58 15.23
C ILE A 99 -0.55 5.11 15.13
N HIS A 100 0.61 5.74 15.37
CA HIS A 100 0.74 7.19 15.29
C HIS A 100 0.39 7.72 13.90
N THR A 101 0.92 7.09 12.87
CA THR A 101 0.69 7.48 11.47
C THR A 101 -0.77 7.27 11.06
N ILE A 102 -1.36 6.14 11.42
CA ILE A 102 -2.78 5.85 11.14
C ILE A 102 -3.69 6.90 11.79
N ASN A 103 -3.41 7.26 13.04
CA ASN A 103 -4.18 8.28 13.75
C ASN A 103 -4.02 9.69 13.16
N SER A 104 -2.98 9.91 12.38
CA SER A 104 -2.69 11.19 11.72
C SER A 104 -3.23 11.28 10.29
N LEU A 105 -3.85 10.21 9.78
CA LEU A 105 -4.40 10.20 8.42
C LEU A 105 -5.53 11.23 8.28
N SER A 106 -5.54 11.92 7.13
CA SER A 106 -6.67 12.75 6.73
C SER A 106 -7.80 11.88 6.17
N ASP A 107 -9.00 12.47 6.08
CA ASP A 107 -10.17 11.78 5.49
C ASP A 107 -10.09 11.64 3.96
N ASN A 108 -9.03 12.14 3.34
CA ASN A 108 -8.88 12.11 1.90
C ASN A 108 -8.45 10.73 1.42
N ARG A 109 -9.33 10.08 0.66
CA ARG A 109 -9.11 8.73 0.12
C ARG A 109 -8.24 8.71 -1.15
N PHE A 110 -7.90 9.87 -1.69
CA PHE A 110 -7.05 9.99 -2.85
C PHE A 110 -5.83 10.83 -2.51
N ASN A 111 -4.65 10.29 -2.77
CA ASN A 111 -3.37 10.96 -2.57
C ASN A 111 -2.77 11.33 -3.92
N PRO A 112 -2.83 12.60 -4.33
CA PRO A 112 -2.32 13.04 -5.61
C PRO A 112 -0.82 12.79 -5.79
N TYR A 113 -0.05 12.91 -4.71
CA TYR A 113 1.39 12.66 -4.74
C TYR A 113 1.71 11.22 -5.13
N THR A 114 1.04 10.27 -4.50
CA THR A 114 1.22 8.84 -4.76
C THR A 114 0.83 8.48 -6.19
N TYR A 115 -0.29 9.00 -6.66
CA TYR A 115 -0.74 8.77 -8.04
C TYR A 115 0.21 9.37 -9.07
N GLN A 116 0.68 10.59 -8.85
CA GLN A 116 1.64 11.25 -9.72
C GLN A 116 2.94 10.46 -9.81
N LEU A 117 3.46 9.99 -8.68
CA LEU A 117 4.66 9.17 -8.64
C LEU A 117 4.49 7.88 -9.45
N PHE A 118 3.33 7.22 -9.32
CA PHE A 118 3.00 6.05 -10.14
C PHE A 118 3.02 6.38 -11.62
N SER A 119 2.33 7.42 -12.03
CA SER A 119 2.22 7.82 -13.43
C SER A 119 3.57 8.17 -14.06
N GLU A 120 4.46 8.79 -13.30
CA GLU A 120 5.78 9.18 -13.77
C GLU A 120 6.78 8.02 -13.88
N LYS A 121 6.65 6.99 -13.05
CA LYS A 121 7.67 5.94 -12.92
C LYS A 121 7.20 4.54 -13.27
N TYR A 122 5.94 4.21 -13.04
CA TYR A 122 5.46 2.83 -13.05
C TYR A 122 4.31 2.56 -14.02
N GLU A 123 3.72 3.59 -14.59
CA GLU A 123 2.66 3.39 -15.58
C GLU A 123 3.23 2.63 -16.79
N THR A 124 2.43 1.73 -17.37
CA THR A 124 2.86 0.83 -18.45
C THR A 124 3.51 1.57 -19.60
N SER A 125 2.93 2.69 -20.03
CA SER A 125 3.47 3.51 -21.11
C SER A 125 4.87 4.06 -20.82
N VAL A 126 5.14 4.42 -19.57
CA VAL A 126 6.47 4.91 -19.14
C VAL A 126 7.50 3.78 -19.19
N ILE A 127 7.13 2.61 -18.70
CA ILE A 127 8.00 1.43 -18.71
C ILE A 127 8.29 0.99 -20.14
N GLU A 128 7.29 0.95 -21.01
CA GLU A 128 7.43 0.60 -22.41
C GLU A 128 8.38 1.57 -23.14
N ASN A 129 8.24 2.87 -22.91
CA ASN A 129 9.12 3.88 -23.51
C ASN A 129 10.57 3.71 -23.04
N LYS A 130 10.78 3.49 -21.76
CA LYS A 130 12.13 3.23 -21.22
C LYS A 130 12.75 1.97 -21.82
N PHE A 131 11.97 0.91 -21.96
CA PHE A 131 12.43 -0.32 -22.59
C PHE A 131 12.78 -0.11 -24.06
N ARG A 132 11.95 0.62 -24.80
CA ARG A 132 12.20 0.95 -26.20
C ARG A 132 13.50 1.77 -26.35
N ASP A 133 13.69 2.80 -25.52
CA ASP A 133 14.90 3.62 -25.53
C ASP A 133 16.14 2.77 -25.24
N PHE A 134 16.04 1.82 -24.32
CA PHE A 134 17.11 0.89 -24.00
C PHE A 134 17.47 0.01 -25.22
N ILE A 135 16.48 -0.53 -25.92
CA ILE A 135 16.67 -1.37 -27.11
C ILE A 135 17.29 -0.54 -28.24
N ASP A 136 16.82 0.69 -28.47
CA ASP A 136 17.29 1.56 -29.55
C ASP A 136 18.74 2.04 -29.34
N ALA A 137 19.25 1.95 -28.09
CA ALA A 137 20.65 2.29 -27.78
C ALA A 137 21.64 1.19 -28.18
N PHE A 138 21.18 0.02 -28.53
CA PHE A 138 22.01 -1.03 -29.11
C PHE A 138 22.06 -0.87 -30.63
#